data_0928d91c41558d7c5b706fbd658483e4
#
_entry.id   0928d91c41558d7c5b706fbd658483e4
#
_cell.length_a   1.000
_cell.length_b   1.000
_cell.length_c   1.000
_cell.angle_alpha   90.00
_cell.angle_beta   90.00
_cell.angle_gamma   90.00
#
_symmetry.space_group_name_H-M   'P 1'
#
loop_
_entity.id
_entity.type
_entity.pdbx_description
1 polymer ?
#
loop_
_entity_poly.entity_id
_entity_poly.type
_entity_poly.pdbx_seq_one_letter_code
_entity_poly.pdbx_strand_id
1 'polypeptide(L)'
;RQGDWLPTGCMLIALCIASWMMIVLLGGEHGLAKPHSWSPEITQGWLSSGGGKGLSINFGILVDNLTIVMLFVVTLVSFLVHLYSCGYMHGEERYNRFFAYLALFSFSMLGLCISSNLLILFMFWELVGVCSYFLIGFYFEKKSAQNAAIKAFMTTRLGDVGFLVGIMIIAAFAGTLDFEGIFASVKSAESGPWSGDGMWWLTAAGLGLFLGALGKSAQFPLHVWLPDAMEGPTPVSALIHAATMVVAGVYLVARMFPFLAGPGYFDGDFYSGNVLFYIALVGGFTAFFAATIAFVQTDIKKVLAYSTIS
;
A
#
# COMPACT_ATOMS: atom_id res chain seq x y z
N ARG A 1 30.75 -6.66 5.91
CA ARG A 1 30.52 -5.31 6.47
C ARG A 1 30.34 -4.21 5.41
N GLN A 2 30.14 -4.53 4.14
CA GLN A 2 30.01 -3.52 3.06
C GLN A 2 28.58 -3.39 2.50
N GLY A 3 27.64 -4.21 2.94
CA GLY A 3 26.29 -4.26 2.36
C GLY A 3 25.28 -3.26 2.95
N ASP A 4 25.58 -2.60 4.04
CA ASP A 4 24.70 -1.69 4.79
C ASP A 4 24.79 -0.22 4.37
N TRP A 5 25.99 0.22 3.96
CA TRP A 5 26.26 1.63 3.64
C TRP A 5 25.45 2.16 2.46
N LEU A 6 25.38 1.38 1.38
CA LEU A 6 24.67 1.81 0.17
C LEU A 6 23.16 1.96 0.41
N PRO A 7 22.43 0.95 0.95
CA PRO A 7 21.01 1.08 1.23
C PRO A 7 20.71 2.19 2.23
N THR A 8 21.46 2.27 3.32
CA THR A 8 21.27 3.30 4.35
C THR A 8 21.53 4.71 3.80
N GLY A 9 22.57 4.87 2.98
CA GLY A 9 22.88 6.15 2.31
C GLY A 9 21.80 6.57 1.31
N CYS A 10 21.28 5.62 0.50
CA CYS A 10 20.17 5.89 -0.40
C CYS A 10 18.90 6.30 0.36
N MET A 11 18.60 5.64 1.50
CA MET A 11 17.45 6.01 2.32
C MET A 11 17.62 7.38 2.99
N LEU A 12 18.84 7.75 3.37
CA LEU A 12 19.12 9.11 3.87
C LEU A 12 18.86 10.18 2.80
N ILE A 13 19.31 9.94 1.58
CA ILE A 13 19.06 10.86 0.46
C ILE A 13 17.58 10.98 0.18
N ALA A 14 16.85 9.86 0.14
CA ALA A 14 15.40 9.84 -0.05
C ALA A 14 14.68 10.61 1.07
N LEU A 15 15.12 10.45 2.32
CA LEU A 15 14.58 11.19 3.46
C LEU A 15 14.83 12.71 3.34
N CYS A 16 16.02 13.12 2.91
CA CYS A 16 16.32 14.54 2.70
C CYS A 16 15.40 15.15 1.64
N ILE A 17 15.19 14.45 0.52
CA ILE A 17 14.29 14.89 -0.55
C ILE A 17 12.84 14.96 -0.04
N ALA A 18 12.34 13.90 0.61
CA ALA A 18 10.98 13.86 1.14
C ALA A 18 10.75 14.93 2.22
N SER A 19 11.74 15.17 3.08
CA SER A 19 11.68 16.24 4.10
C SER A 19 11.62 17.62 3.47
N TRP A 20 12.42 17.87 2.42
CA TRP A 20 12.35 19.12 1.67
C TRP A 20 10.97 19.31 1.03
N MET A 21 10.42 18.30 0.38
CA MET A 21 9.07 18.33 -0.19
C MET A 21 8.01 18.61 0.89
N MET A 22 8.15 17.99 2.08
CA MET A 22 7.24 18.19 3.20
C MET A 22 7.31 19.62 3.76
N ILE A 23 8.52 20.20 3.86
CA ILE A 23 8.70 21.62 4.28
C ILE A 23 8.03 22.58 3.28
N VAL A 24 8.19 22.34 1.97
CA VAL A 24 7.53 23.13 0.93
C VAL A 24 6.01 22.99 1.03
N LEU A 25 5.49 21.80 1.30
CA LEU A 25 4.06 21.57 1.49
C LEU A 25 3.50 22.33 2.70
N LEU A 26 4.22 22.35 3.82
CA LEU A 26 3.80 23.00 5.06
C LEU A 26 4.02 24.53 5.02
N GLY A 27 4.95 25.02 4.20
CA GLY A 27 5.29 26.45 4.07
C GLY A 27 4.20 27.33 3.43
N GLY A 28 3.14 26.76 2.93
CA GLY A 28 1.82 27.40 2.74
C GLY A 28 1.65 28.37 1.56
N GLU A 29 2.70 28.88 0.92
CA GLU A 29 2.52 29.86 -0.17
C GLU A 29 2.23 29.19 -1.54
N HIS A 30 2.59 27.90 -1.68
CA HIS A 30 2.34 27.11 -2.89
C HIS A 30 2.13 25.63 -2.54
N GLY A 31 1.24 25.32 -1.57
CA GLY A 31 0.77 23.95 -1.43
C GLY A 31 0.47 23.43 -2.83
N LEU A 32 0.91 22.20 -3.16
CA LEU A 32 0.67 21.62 -4.49
C LEU A 32 -0.84 21.62 -4.76
N ALA A 33 -1.34 22.77 -5.21
CA ALA A 33 -2.75 22.97 -5.55
C ALA A 33 -3.17 22.09 -6.75
N LYS A 34 -2.18 21.57 -7.47
CA LYS A 34 -2.39 20.62 -8.56
C LYS A 34 -1.40 19.45 -8.41
N PRO A 35 -1.86 18.20 -8.53
CA PRO A 35 -0.97 17.06 -8.57
C PRO A 35 0.01 17.22 -9.74
N HIS A 36 1.29 16.97 -9.48
CA HIS A 36 2.30 16.90 -10.53
C HIS A 36 2.37 15.45 -11.01
N SER A 37 1.80 15.20 -12.19
CA SER A 37 1.97 13.94 -12.90
C SER A 37 3.06 14.10 -13.95
N TRP A 38 4.02 13.20 -13.94
CA TRP A 38 5.03 13.07 -14.97
C TRP A 38 4.90 11.71 -15.62
N SER A 39 4.55 11.69 -16.90
CA SER A 39 4.60 10.51 -17.74
C SER A 39 5.55 10.79 -18.88
N PRO A 40 6.64 10.01 -19.06
CA PRO A 40 7.49 10.20 -20.23
C PRO A 40 6.70 9.96 -21.51
N GLU A 41 6.86 10.84 -22.49
CA GLU A 41 6.20 10.73 -23.81
C GLU A 41 6.53 9.42 -24.56
N ILE A 42 7.58 8.72 -24.14
CA ILE A 42 8.03 7.41 -24.66
C ILE A 42 6.98 6.31 -24.37
N THR A 43 6.06 6.54 -23.46
CA THR A 43 5.03 5.57 -23.07
C THR A 43 3.70 5.72 -23.83
N GLN A 44 3.73 6.14 -25.10
CA GLN A 44 2.56 5.96 -25.94
C GLN A 44 2.18 4.47 -26.01
N GLY A 45 1.42 4.06 -24.96
CA GLY A 45 0.81 2.76 -24.88
C GLY A 45 1.78 1.59 -24.81
N TRP A 46 2.39 1.37 -23.65
CA TRP A 46 3.15 0.13 -23.37
C TRP A 46 2.30 -1.13 -23.64
N LEU A 47 0.99 -1.00 -23.56
CA LEU A 47 -0.03 -1.95 -23.99
C LEU A 47 -1.16 -1.19 -24.69
N SER A 48 -0.91 -0.66 -25.88
CA SER A 48 -2.03 -0.25 -26.75
C SER A 48 -2.48 -1.48 -27.53
N SER A 49 -3.65 -2.00 -27.22
CA SER A 49 -4.34 -2.94 -28.11
C SER A 49 -4.64 -2.21 -29.41
N GLY A 50 -4.00 -2.62 -30.49
CA GLY A 50 -4.17 -2.00 -31.82
C GLY A 50 -5.64 -1.98 -32.21
N GLY A 51 -6.22 -0.78 -32.40
CA GLY A 51 -7.59 -0.63 -32.86
C GLY A 51 -8.44 0.41 -32.15
N GLY A 52 -7.90 1.55 -31.70
CA GLY A 52 -8.70 2.76 -31.37
C GLY A 52 -9.53 2.76 -30.08
N LYS A 53 -9.62 1.66 -29.35
CA LYS A 53 -10.30 1.53 -28.05
C LYS A 53 -9.52 0.63 -27.07
N GLY A 54 -8.19 0.60 -27.14
CA GLY A 54 -7.37 -0.22 -26.27
C GLY A 54 -7.05 0.47 -24.95
N LEU A 55 -6.94 -0.31 -23.87
CA LEU A 55 -6.42 0.13 -22.59
C LEU A 55 -4.98 0.66 -22.77
N SER A 56 -4.76 1.95 -22.57
CA SER A 56 -3.41 2.54 -22.57
C SER A 56 -2.88 2.54 -21.13
N ILE A 57 -1.71 1.93 -20.92
CA ILE A 57 -1.05 1.90 -19.63
C ILE A 57 0.23 2.73 -19.77
N ASN A 58 0.30 3.82 -19.04
CA ASN A 58 1.44 4.73 -19.00
C ASN A 58 2.27 4.47 -17.76
N PHE A 59 3.58 4.39 -17.91
CA PHE A 59 4.51 4.32 -16.79
C PHE A 59 4.81 5.74 -16.33
N GLY A 60 4.13 6.22 -15.29
CA GLY A 60 4.25 7.59 -14.81
C GLY A 60 4.48 7.68 -13.31
N ILE A 61 4.84 8.86 -12.86
CA ILE A 61 5.00 9.23 -11.44
C ILE A 61 3.94 10.26 -11.11
N LEU A 62 3.22 10.06 -10.01
CA LEU A 62 2.25 10.99 -9.47
C LEU A 62 2.75 11.49 -8.12
N VAL A 63 2.91 12.79 -7.99
CA VAL A 63 3.28 13.46 -6.73
C VAL A 63 2.21 14.48 -6.37
N ASP A 64 1.50 14.18 -5.31
CA ASP A 64 0.50 15.06 -4.70
C ASP A 64 0.71 15.13 -3.18
N ASN A 65 -0.13 15.85 -2.48
CA ASN A 65 -0.02 16.06 -1.04
C ASN A 65 -0.03 14.73 -0.26
N LEU A 66 -0.88 13.77 -0.67
CA LEU A 66 -0.94 12.44 -0.06
C LEU A 66 0.36 11.67 -0.28
N THR A 67 0.90 11.71 -1.50
CA THR A 67 2.19 11.09 -1.83
C THR A 67 3.32 11.68 -0.99
N ILE A 68 3.40 13.00 -0.83
CA ILE A 68 4.47 13.66 -0.07
C ILE A 68 4.44 13.23 1.40
N VAL A 69 3.25 13.23 2.03
CA VAL A 69 3.10 12.77 3.41
C VAL A 69 3.54 11.32 3.56
N MET A 70 3.11 10.45 2.66
CA MET A 70 3.49 9.04 2.69
C MET A 70 4.98 8.82 2.44
N LEU A 71 5.57 9.52 1.47
CA LEU A 71 7.01 9.45 1.21
C LEU A 71 7.82 9.87 2.44
N PHE A 72 7.41 10.95 3.11
CA PHE A 72 8.09 11.41 4.32
C PHE A 72 8.04 10.36 5.44
N VAL A 73 6.86 9.81 5.74
CA VAL A 73 6.69 8.80 6.80
C VAL A 73 7.48 7.52 6.46
N VAL A 74 7.37 7.03 5.22
CA VAL A 74 8.05 5.81 4.79
C VAL A 74 9.57 5.99 4.82
N THR A 75 10.11 7.11 4.29
CA THR A 75 11.57 7.34 4.26
C THR A 75 12.13 7.55 5.66
N LEU A 76 11.43 8.27 6.53
CA LEU A 76 11.85 8.52 7.91
C LEU A 76 11.99 7.19 8.68
N VAL A 77 10.91 6.39 8.69
CA VAL A 77 10.91 5.13 9.43
C VAL A 77 11.89 4.13 8.81
N SER A 78 11.91 4.01 7.47
CA SER A 78 12.86 3.11 6.80
C SER A 78 14.31 3.48 7.08
N PHE A 79 14.66 4.77 7.05
CA PHE A 79 16.02 5.21 7.38
C PHE A 79 16.41 4.86 8.83
N LEU A 80 15.53 5.14 9.80
CA LEU A 80 15.77 4.81 11.20
C LEU A 80 15.91 3.31 11.42
N VAL A 81 15.10 2.49 10.73
CA VAL A 81 15.19 1.03 10.78
C VAL A 81 16.49 0.53 10.14
N HIS A 82 16.93 1.10 9.01
CA HIS A 82 18.24 0.75 8.42
C HIS A 82 19.37 1.06 9.39
N LEU A 83 19.36 2.26 9.99
CA LEU A 83 20.37 2.67 10.96
C LEU A 83 20.39 1.76 12.19
N TYR A 84 19.23 1.45 12.76
CA TYR A 84 19.09 0.54 13.89
C TYR A 84 19.59 -0.87 13.53
N SER A 85 19.29 -1.34 12.33
CA SER A 85 19.68 -2.67 11.85
C SER A 85 21.21 -2.84 11.73
N CYS A 86 21.96 -1.77 11.50
CA CYS A 86 23.44 -1.83 11.48
C CYS A 86 24.00 -2.34 12.82
N GLY A 87 23.40 -1.96 13.94
CA GLY A 87 23.76 -2.48 15.26
C GLY A 87 23.12 -3.82 15.58
N TYR A 88 21.80 -3.93 15.34
CA TYR A 88 21.01 -5.11 15.72
C TYR A 88 21.45 -6.39 15.00
N MET A 89 21.74 -6.32 13.70
CA MET A 89 22.16 -7.47 12.89
C MET A 89 23.68 -7.67 12.88
N HIS A 90 24.42 -6.93 13.72
CA HIS A 90 25.87 -7.06 13.79
C HIS A 90 26.29 -8.47 14.23
N GLY A 91 27.10 -9.12 13.39
CA GLY A 91 27.56 -10.50 13.66
C GLY A 91 26.68 -11.59 13.04
N GLU A 92 25.58 -11.25 12.42
CA GLU A 92 24.74 -12.22 11.69
C GLU A 92 25.44 -12.67 10.40
N GLU A 93 25.48 -13.99 10.14
CA GLU A 93 26.12 -14.53 8.94
C GLU A 93 25.50 -14.03 7.64
N ARG A 94 24.20 -13.75 7.65
CA ARG A 94 23.41 -13.33 6.48
C ARG A 94 23.17 -11.81 6.44
N TYR A 95 24.03 -11.03 7.06
CA TYR A 95 23.95 -9.57 7.16
C TYR A 95 23.66 -8.88 5.82
N ASN A 96 24.44 -9.18 4.77
CA ASN A 96 24.28 -8.58 3.45
C ASN A 96 22.93 -8.93 2.80
N ARG A 97 22.47 -10.17 2.99
CA ARG A 97 21.15 -10.60 2.49
C ARG A 97 20.01 -9.86 3.18
N PHE A 98 20.15 -9.62 4.47
CA PHE A 98 19.16 -8.85 5.22
C PHE A 98 19.00 -7.43 4.65
N PHE A 99 20.12 -6.71 4.46
CA PHE A 99 20.06 -5.35 3.91
C PHE A 99 19.58 -5.30 2.46
N ALA A 100 19.86 -6.32 1.66
CA ALA A 100 19.33 -6.42 0.31
C ALA A 100 17.79 -6.56 0.31
N TYR A 101 17.24 -7.41 1.18
CA TYR A 101 15.79 -7.56 1.32
C TYR A 101 15.13 -6.30 1.90
N LEU A 102 15.76 -5.66 2.87
CA LEU A 102 15.28 -4.44 3.49
C LEU A 102 15.25 -3.28 2.47
N ALA A 103 16.30 -3.15 1.66
CA ALA A 103 16.38 -2.16 0.59
C ALA A 103 15.32 -2.39 -0.50
N LEU A 104 15.14 -3.66 -0.94
CA LEU A 104 14.13 -4.01 -1.94
C LEU A 104 12.71 -3.73 -1.41
N PHE A 105 12.46 -4.00 -0.14
CA PHE A 105 11.19 -3.70 0.50
C PHE A 105 10.91 -2.19 0.54
N SER A 106 11.90 -1.38 0.96
CA SER A 106 11.78 0.07 0.98
C SER A 106 11.57 0.65 -0.42
N PHE A 107 12.32 0.16 -1.42
CA PHE A 107 12.13 0.52 -2.83
C PHE A 107 10.71 0.22 -3.31
N SER A 108 10.20 -0.96 -2.98
CA SER A 108 8.85 -1.39 -3.36
C SER A 108 7.78 -0.46 -2.79
N MET A 109 7.94 -0.07 -1.52
CA MET A 109 6.99 0.83 -0.86
C MET A 109 7.03 2.25 -1.42
N LEU A 110 8.24 2.77 -1.71
CA LEU A 110 8.39 4.07 -2.36
C LEU A 110 7.78 4.06 -3.76
N GLY A 111 8.03 3.01 -4.56
CA GLY A 111 7.43 2.83 -5.87
C GLY A 111 5.89 2.76 -5.83
N LEU A 112 5.34 2.11 -4.81
CA LEU A 112 3.90 2.06 -4.57
C LEU A 112 3.33 3.47 -4.34
N CYS A 113 3.98 4.29 -3.50
CA CYS A 113 3.52 5.63 -3.17
C CYS A 113 3.53 6.59 -4.36
N ILE A 114 4.52 6.47 -5.27
CA ILE A 114 4.65 7.37 -6.43
C ILE A 114 3.94 6.90 -7.69
N SER A 115 3.26 5.75 -7.64
CA SER A 115 2.56 5.18 -8.79
C SER A 115 1.51 6.13 -9.35
N SER A 116 1.47 6.32 -10.68
CA SER A 116 0.48 7.15 -11.37
C SER A 116 -0.79 6.40 -11.77
N ASN A 117 -0.75 5.08 -11.77
CA ASN A 117 -1.88 4.25 -12.15
C ASN A 117 -2.02 3.01 -11.27
N LEU A 118 -3.21 2.42 -11.34
CA LEU A 118 -3.60 1.30 -10.47
C LEU A 118 -2.84 0.00 -10.76
N LEU A 119 -2.40 -0.24 -12.00
CA LEU A 119 -1.63 -1.44 -12.35
C LEU A 119 -0.21 -1.38 -11.82
N ILE A 120 0.47 -0.24 -11.95
CA ILE A 120 1.82 -0.04 -11.42
C ILE A 120 1.78 -0.12 -9.89
N LEU A 121 0.76 0.49 -9.27
CA LEU A 121 0.52 0.37 -7.83
C LEU A 121 0.39 -1.12 -7.45
N PHE A 122 -0.38 -1.91 -8.20
CA PHE A 122 -0.53 -3.35 -7.95
C PHE A 122 0.78 -4.12 -8.11
N MET A 123 1.62 -3.79 -9.11
CA MET A 123 2.94 -4.42 -9.28
C MET A 123 3.83 -4.20 -8.05
N PHE A 124 3.92 -2.95 -7.55
CA PHE A 124 4.68 -2.66 -6.35
C PHE A 124 4.04 -3.24 -5.09
N TRP A 125 2.72 -3.31 -5.06
CA TRP A 125 1.94 -3.97 -3.99
C TRP A 125 2.31 -5.44 -3.83
N GLU A 126 2.42 -6.15 -4.95
CA GLU A 126 2.86 -7.53 -5.00
C GLU A 126 4.32 -7.69 -4.57
N LEU A 127 5.18 -6.76 -5.01
CA LEU A 127 6.60 -6.78 -4.65
C LEU A 127 6.80 -6.56 -3.14
N VAL A 128 6.03 -5.66 -2.51
CA VAL A 128 5.98 -5.51 -1.03
C VAL A 128 5.60 -6.83 -0.37
N GLY A 129 4.62 -7.56 -0.92
CA GLY A 129 4.20 -8.87 -0.43
C GLY A 129 5.32 -9.91 -0.47
N VAL A 130 6.05 -10.00 -1.59
CA VAL A 130 7.18 -10.94 -1.74
C VAL A 130 8.34 -10.55 -0.81
N CYS A 131 8.65 -9.27 -0.70
CA CYS A 131 9.71 -8.81 0.20
C CYS A 131 9.39 -9.12 1.67
N SER A 132 8.13 -8.95 2.08
CA SER A 132 7.69 -9.30 3.43
C SER A 132 7.83 -10.80 3.71
N TYR A 133 7.54 -11.65 2.74
CA TYR A 133 7.77 -13.10 2.86
C TYR A 133 9.23 -13.42 3.16
N PHE A 134 10.19 -12.82 2.41
CA PHE A 134 11.62 -13.03 2.65
C PHE A 134 12.09 -12.48 4.00
N LEU A 135 11.54 -11.37 4.43
CA LEU A 135 11.91 -10.72 5.69
C LEU A 135 11.33 -11.43 6.91
N ILE A 136 10.07 -11.86 6.87
CA ILE A 136 9.43 -12.64 7.95
C ILE A 136 10.11 -14.00 8.07
N GLY A 137 10.37 -14.66 6.92
CA GLY A 137 11.06 -15.94 6.85
C GLY A 137 12.59 -15.86 6.91
N PHE A 138 13.17 -14.74 7.38
CA PHE A 138 14.62 -14.56 7.40
C PHE A 138 15.34 -15.68 8.16
N TYR A 139 14.80 -16.10 9.29
CA TYR A 139 15.27 -17.24 10.07
C TYR A 139 14.62 -18.55 9.61
N PHE A 140 14.75 -18.86 8.31
CA PHE A 140 14.09 -20.00 7.67
C PHE A 140 14.46 -21.37 8.27
N GLU A 141 15.51 -21.49 9.09
CA GLU A 141 15.85 -22.72 9.83
C GLU A 141 14.82 -23.06 10.92
N LYS A 142 14.13 -22.01 11.42
CA LYS A 142 13.05 -22.20 12.40
C LYS A 142 11.75 -22.52 11.67
N LYS A 143 11.13 -23.66 11.97
CA LYS A 143 9.83 -24.04 11.38
C LYS A 143 8.73 -23.02 11.69
N SER A 144 8.77 -22.34 12.86
CA SER A 144 7.83 -21.28 13.21
C SER A 144 7.92 -20.10 12.24
N ALA A 145 9.14 -19.63 11.91
CA ALA A 145 9.34 -18.55 10.97
C ALA A 145 8.95 -18.92 9.53
N GLN A 146 9.22 -20.17 9.11
CA GLN A 146 8.74 -20.67 7.80
C GLN A 146 7.21 -20.63 7.70
N ASN A 147 6.54 -21.20 8.70
CA ASN A 147 5.08 -21.24 8.74
C ASN A 147 4.47 -19.84 8.82
N ALA A 148 5.07 -18.94 9.60
CA ALA A 148 4.64 -17.55 9.69
C ALA A 148 4.76 -16.82 8.34
N ALA A 149 5.87 -16.99 7.62
CA ALA A 149 6.08 -16.41 6.31
C ALA A 149 5.07 -16.94 5.28
N ILE A 150 4.85 -18.26 5.23
CA ILE A 150 3.87 -18.90 4.34
C ILE A 150 2.46 -18.39 4.67
N LYS A 151 2.09 -18.34 5.94
CA LYS A 151 0.79 -17.86 6.40
C LYS A 151 0.57 -16.40 5.99
N ALA A 152 1.56 -15.54 6.25
CA ALA A 152 1.49 -14.13 5.87
C ALA A 152 1.31 -13.95 4.36
N PHE A 153 2.12 -14.65 3.56
CA PHE A 153 2.04 -14.58 2.10
C PHE A 153 0.70 -15.07 1.56
N MET A 154 0.23 -16.24 2.01
CA MET A 154 -1.03 -16.84 1.51
C MET A 154 -2.25 -16.00 1.92
N THR A 155 -2.26 -15.48 3.16
CA THR A 155 -3.38 -14.66 3.65
C THR A 155 -3.46 -13.32 2.91
N THR A 156 -2.33 -12.65 2.69
CA THR A 156 -2.32 -11.39 1.93
C THR A 156 -2.66 -11.63 0.47
N ARG A 157 -2.22 -12.75 -0.12
CA ARG A 157 -2.53 -13.12 -1.51
C ARG A 157 -4.03 -13.30 -1.74
N LEU A 158 -4.76 -13.83 -0.77
CA LEU A 158 -6.22 -13.94 -0.87
C LEU A 158 -6.88 -12.55 -1.03
N GLY A 159 -6.41 -11.54 -0.30
CA GLY A 159 -6.84 -10.16 -0.49
C GLY A 159 -6.44 -9.60 -1.87
N ASP A 160 -5.21 -9.91 -2.33
CA ASP A 160 -4.67 -9.43 -3.59
C ASP A 160 -5.44 -9.96 -4.82
N VAL A 161 -6.01 -11.17 -4.74
CA VAL A 161 -6.92 -11.70 -5.77
C VAL A 161 -8.17 -10.82 -5.89
N GLY A 162 -8.77 -10.43 -4.78
CA GLY A 162 -9.89 -9.50 -4.79
C GLY A 162 -9.52 -8.14 -5.37
N PHE A 163 -8.33 -7.64 -5.03
CA PHE A 163 -7.78 -6.39 -5.58
C PHE A 163 -7.66 -6.48 -7.11
N LEU A 164 -7.09 -7.56 -7.62
CA LEU A 164 -6.94 -7.78 -9.07
C LEU A 164 -8.29 -7.82 -9.78
N VAL A 165 -9.29 -8.49 -9.21
CA VAL A 165 -10.65 -8.50 -9.75
C VAL A 165 -11.23 -7.08 -9.80
N GLY A 166 -11.04 -6.28 -8.75
CA GLY A 166 -11.43 -4.87 -8.72
C GLY A 166 -10.78 -4.06 -9.85
N ILE A 167 -9.47 -4.24 -10.07
CA ILE A 167 -8.73 -3.60 -11.17
C ILE A 167 -9.31 -4.00 -12.53
N MET A 168 -9.62 -5.28 -12.73
CA MET A 168 -10.18 -5.77 -14.00
C MET A 168 -11.56 -5.17 -14.29
N ILE A 169 -12.42 -5.03 -13.27
CA ILE A 169 -13.72 -4.37 -13.40
C ILE A 169 -13.51 -2.89 -13.78
N ILE A 170 -12.63 -2.18 -13.10
CA ILE A 170 -12.32 -0.77 -13.42
C ILE A 170 -11.82 -0.64 -14.85
N ALA A 171 -10.88 -1.49 -15.28
CA ALA A 171 -10.38 -1.49 -16.64
C ALA A 171 -11.48 -1.70 -17.69
N ALA A 172 -12.43 -2.61 -17.40
CA ALA A 172 -13.52 -2.93 -18.31
C ALA A 172 -14.54 -1.78 -18.44
N PHE A 173 -14.86 -1.10 -17.34
CA PHE A 173 -15.88 -0.06 -17.32
C PHE A 173 -15.32 1.35 -17.56
N ALA A 174 -14.24 1.73 -16.87
CA ALA A 174 -13.64 3.06 -17.04
C ALA A 174 -12.75 3.17 -18.30
N GLY A 175 -12.29 2.04 -18.86
CA GLY A 175 -11.40 2.03 -20.03
C GLY A 175 -10.00 2.58 -19.78
N THR A 176 -9.67 2.89 -18.53
CA THR A 176 -8.38 3.42 -18.10
C THR A 176 -8.02 2.92 -16.69
N LEU A 177 -6.72 2.89 -16.40
CA LEU A 177 -6.20 2.57 -15.07
C LEU A 177 -5.49 3.76 -14.41
N ASP A 178 -5.38 4.90 -15.09
CA ASP A 178 -4.84 6.14 -14.54
C ASP A 178 -5.82 6.73 -13.52
N PHE A 179 -5.32 7.19 -12.38
CA PHE A 179 -6.18 7.69 -11.29
C PHE A 179 -7.09 8.84 -11.74
N GLU A 180 -6.57 9.81 -12.49
CA GLU A 180 -7.36 10.94 -13.00
C GLU A 180 -8.50 10.48 -13.91
N GLY A 181 -8.22 9.53 -14.81
CA GLY A 181 -9.23 8.96 -15.71
C GLY A 181 -10.29 8.17 -14.97
N ILE A 182 -9.89 7.38 -13.96
CA ILE A 182 -10.83 6.65 -13.09
C ILE A 182 -11.76 7.63 -12.38
N PHE A 183 -11.23 8.68 -11.75
CA PHE A 183 -12.04 9.66 -11.02
C PHE A 183 -12.96 10.46 -11.96
N ALA A 184 -12.48 10.82 -13.16
CA ALA A 184 -13.31 11.46 -14.17
C ALA A 184 -14.49 10.58 -14.61
N SER A 185 -14.26 9.26 -14.74
CA SER A 185 -15.31 8.30 -15.11
C SER A 185 -16.41 8.19 -14.04
N VAL A 186 -16.05 8.30 -12.76
CA VAL A 186 -17.01 8.29 -11.64
C VAL A 186 -17.77 9.61 -11.57
N LYS A 187 -17.12 10.72 -11.79
CA LYS A 187 -17.77 12.05 -11.81
C LYS A 187 -18.87 12.15 -12.88
N SER A 188 -18.70 11.45 -13.99
CA SER A 188 -19.69 11.39 -15.08
C SER A 188 -20.68 10.21 -14.95
N ALA A 189 -20.84 9.64 -13.75
CA ALA A 189 -21.56 8.37 -13.58
C ALA A 189 -23.05 8.43 -13.94
N GLU A 190 -23.71 9.59 -13.87
CA GLU A 190 -25.14 9.71 -14.28
C GLU A 190 -25.37 9.41 -15.77
N SER A 191 -24.40 9.73 -16.64
CA SER A 191 -24.45 9.49 -18.09
C SER A 191 -23.31 8.62 -18.61
N GLY A 192 -22.44 8.13 -17.72
CA GLY A 192 -21.20 7.41 -18.02
C GLY A 192 -21.30 5.89 -17.88
N PRO A 193 -20.16 5.21 -17.87
CA PRO A 193 -20.07 3.75 -17.81
C PRO A 193 -20.64 3.13 -16.52
N TRP A 194 -20.80 3.94 -15.48
CA TRP A 194 -21.29 3.50 -14.17
C TRP A 194 -22.79 3.76 -13.94
N SER A 195 -23.53 4.22 -15.00
CA SER A 195 -24.99 4.47 -14.90
C SER A 195 -25.81 3.19 -14.85
N GLY A 196 -26.97 3.24 -14.22
CA GLY A 196 -27.88 2.10 -14.12
C GLY A 196 -27.24 0.88 -13.44
N ASP A 197 -27.19 -0.26 -14.14
CA ASP A 197 -26.56 -1.48 -13.63
C ASP A 197 -25.05 -1.33 -13.39
N GLY A 198 -24.40 -0.32 -13.97
CA GLY A 198 -22.99 0.04 -13.74
C GLY A 198 -22.71 0.37 -12.29
N MET A 199 -23.67 0.89 -11.51
CA MET A 199 -23.52 1.20 -10.09
C MET A 199 -23.22 -0.05 -9.25
N TRP A 200 -23.79 -1.19 -9.58
CA TRP A 200 -23.45 -2.47 -8.95
C TRP A 200 -21.99 -2.84 -9.20
N TRP A 201 -21.49 -2.65 -10.41
CA TRP A 201 -20.11 -2.94 -10.78
C TRP A 201 -19.12 -1.97 -10.13
N LEU A 202 -19.50 -0.71 -9.95
CA LEU A 202 -18.73 0.27 -9.17
C LEU A 202 -18.55 -0.21 -7.73
N THR A 203 -19.63 -0.65 -7.10
CA THR A 203 -19.60 -1.20 -5.74
C THR A 203 -18.75 -2.48 -5.68
N ALA A 204 -18.91 -3.39 -6.63
CA ALA A 204 -18.15 -4.63 -6.71
C ALA A 204 -16.63 -4.35 -6.90
N ALA A 205 -16.28 -3.41 -7.77
CA ALA A 205 -14.90 -2.98 -7.95
C ALA A 205 -14.31 -2.36 -6.67
N GLY A 206 -15.06 -1.48 -6.02
CA GLY A 206 -14.65 -0.86 -4.75
C GLY A 206 -14.44 -1.88 -3.64
N LEU A 207 -15.32 -2.86 -3.50
CA LEU A 207 -15.15 -3.98 -2.55
C LEU A 207 -13.94 -4.84 -2.92
N GLY A 208 -13.67 -5.05 -4.21
CA GLY A 208 -12.46 -5.73 -4.68
C GLY A 208 -11.18 -5.01 -4.26
N LEU A 209 -11.10 -3.69 -4.44
CA LEU A 209 -9.98 -2.86 -3.97
C LEU A 209 -9.85 -2.96 -2.44
N PHE A 210 -10.97 -2.91 -1.73
CA PHE A 210 -10.98 -3.00 -0.27
C PHE A 210 -10.50 -4.37 0.24
N LEU A 211 -10.77 -5.47 -0.47
CA LEU A 211 -10.21 -6.79 -0.12
C LEU A 211 -8.70 -6.80 -0.15
N GLY A 212 -8.07 -6.11 -1.12
CA GLY A 212 -6.61 -5.90 -1.11
C GLY A 212 -6.15 -5.15 0.13
N ALA A 213 -6.83 -4.06 0.48
CA ALA A 213 -6.53 -3.30 1.69
C ALA A 213 -6.72 -4.15 2.96
N LEU A 214 -7.78 -4.96 3.05
CA LEU A 214 -8.02 -5.92 4.15
C LEU A 214 -6.84 -6.87 4.34
N GLY A 215 -6.30 -7.42 3.26
CA GLY A 215 -5.16 -8.35 3.29
C GLY A 215 -3.91 -7.70 3.87
N LYS A 216 -3.48 -6.57 3.31
CA LYS A 216 -2.24 -5.88 3.73
C LYS A 216 -2.36 -5.18 5.08
N SER A 217 -3.50 -4.55 5.36
CA SER A 217 -3.73 -3.88 6.66
C SER A 217 -4.18 -4.83 7.76
N ALA A 218 -4.19 -6.15 7.51
CA ALA A 218 -4.56 -7.17 8.49
C ALA A 218 -5.91 -6.88 9.17
N GLN A 219 -6.91 -6.42 8.40
CA GLN A 219 -8.26 -6.22 8.91
C GLN A 219 -9.01 -7.55 9.01
N PHE A 220 -10.02 -7.62 9.87
CA PHE A 220 -10.85 -8.81 9.99
C PHE A 220 -11.55 -9.13 8.65
N PRO A 221 -11.56 -10.40 8.18
CA PRO A 221 -11.06 -11.63 8.84
C PRO A 221 -9.57 -11.97 8.52
N LEU A 222 -8.86 -11.18 7.70
CA LEU A 222 -7.52 -11.47 7.22
C LEU A 222 -6.39 -11.01 8.19
N HIS A 223 -6.69 -10.81 9.47
CA HIS A 223 -5.75 -10.30 10.48
C HIS A 223 -4.75 -11.34 11.02
N VAL A 224 -5.02 -12.62 10.82
CA VAL A 224 -4.34 -13.74 11.50
C VAL A 224 -2.86 -13.91 11.19
N TRP A 225 -2.35 -13.24 10.16
CA TRP A 225 -0.94 -13.34 9.77
C TRP A 225 -0.04 -12.36 10.54
N LEU A 226 -0.57 -11.22 10.97
CA LEU A 226 0.23 -10.12 11.52
C LEU A 226 0.89 -10.46 12.86
N PRO A 227 0.21 -11.12 13.84
CA PRO A 227 0.83 -11.55 15.08
C PRO A 227 1.92 -12.60 14.88
N ASP A 228 1.78 -13.48 13.88
CA ASP A 228 2.78 -14.51 13.58
C ASP A 228 3.99 -13.92 12.83
N ALA A 229 3.82 -12.82 12.11
CA ALA A 229 4.92 -12.10 11.46
C ALA A 229 6.00 -11.59 12.44
N MET A 230 5.70 -11.58 13.74
CA MET A 230 6.64 -11.23 14.82
C MET A 230 7.79 -12.23 14.99
N GLU A 231 7.74 -13.41 14.33
CA GLU A 231 8.84 -14.38 14.27
C GLU A 231 10.06 -13.86 13.51
N GLY A 232 9.88 -12.86 12.67
CA GLY A 232 10.96 -12.18 11.96
C GLY A 232 11.85 -11.32 12.88
N PRO A 233 13.00 -10.85 12.35
CA PRO A 233 13.87 -9.92 13.07
C PRO A 233 13.11 -8.66 13.53
N THR A 234 13.42 -8.14 14.72
CA THR A 234 12.72 -6.97 15.28
C THR A 234 12.71 -5.73 14.37
N PRO A 235 13.80 -5.37 13.66
CA PRO A 235 13.76 -4.25 12.70
C PRO A 235 12.73 -4.43 11.59
N VAL A 236 12.55 -5.68 11.13
CA VAL A 236 11.55 -6.03 10.11
C VAL A 236 10.14 -5.82 10.62
N SER A 237 9.87 -6.31 11.84
CA SER A 237 8.57 -6.10 12.48
C SER A 237 8.26 -4.61 12.61
N ALA A 238 9.22 -3.80 13.06
CA ALA A 238 9.04 -2.36 13.17
C ALA A 238 8.69 -1.72 11.80
N LEU A 239 9.37 -2.12 10.72
CA LEU A 239 9.14 -1.55 9.40
C LEU A 239 7.78 -1.95 8.81
N ILE A 240 7.43 -3.24 8.88
CA ILE A 240 6.16 -3.77 8.36
C ILE A 240 4.96 -3.11 9.04
N HIS A 241 5.02 -2.93 10.37
CA HIS A 241 3.89 -2.46 11.15
C HIS A 241 3.73 -0.94 11.17
N ALA A 242 4.85 -0.18 11.20
CA ALA A 242 4.77 1.25 11.46
C ALA A 242 4.51 2.11 10.20
N ALA A 243 5.13 1.79 9.05
CA ALA A 243 5.16 2.76 7.95
C ALA A 243 4.98 2.17 6.55
N THR A 244 4.88 0.84 6.42
CA THR A 244 4.96 0.24 5.09
C THR A 244 3.78 -0.68 4.77
N MET A 245 3.89 -1.98 5.02
CA MET A 245 2.93 -2.95 4.48
C MET A 245 1.50 -2.73 4.99
N VAL A 246 1.31 -2.50 6.28
CA VAL A 246 -0.02 -2.25 6.86
C VAL A 246 -0.58 -0.91 6.39
N VAL A 247 0.27 0.11 6.33
CA VAL A 247 -0.10 1.45 5.87
C VAL A 247 -0.37 1.48 4.36
N ALA A 248 0.17 0.55 3.57
CA ALA A 248 -0.14 0.45 2.15
C ALA A 248 -1.65 0.26 1.89
N GLY A 249 -2.36 -0.53 2.72
CA GLY A 249 -3.82 -0.66 2.61
C GLY A 249 -4.55 0.64 2.95
N VAL A 250 -4.10 1.36 3.97
CA VAL A 250 -4.65 2.69 4.32
C VAL A 250 -4.42 3.68 3.17
N TYR A 251 -3.21 3.66 2.61
CA TYR A 251 -2.86 4.49 1.45
C TYR A 251 -3.75 4.19 0.24
N LEU A 252 -4.01 2.91 -0.05
CA LEU A 252 -4.90 2.50 -1.15
C LEU A 252 -6.31 3.06 -0.96
N VAL A 253 -6.88 2.94 0.24
CA VAL A 253 -8.20 3.49 0.56
C VAL A 253 -8.21 5.02 0.44
N ALA A 254 -7.19 5.70 0.96
CA ALA A 254 -7.08 7.14 0.86
C ALA A 254 -6.90 7.61 -0.60
N ARG A 255 -6.07 6.91 -1.40
CA ARG A 255 -5.83 7.20 -2.81
C ARG A 255 -7.08 7.02 -3.65
N MET A 256 -7.83 5.95 -3.40
CA MET A 256 -9.03 5.61 -4.15
C MET A 256 -10.30 6.16 -3.51
N PHE A 257 -10.17 7.04 -2.52
CA PHE A 257 -11.33 7.59 -1.78
C PHE A 257 -12.41 8.18 -2.70
N PRO A 258 -12.08 9.01 -3.74
CA PRO A 258 -13.10 9.54 -4.64
C PRO A 258 -13.87 8.45 -5.41
N PHE A 259 -13.21 7.34 -5.73
CA PHE A 259 -13.83 6.17 -6.37
C PHE A 259 -14.72 5.39 -5.38
N LEU A 260 -14.23 5.18 -4.15
CA LEU A 260 -14.94 4.41 -3.11
C LEU A 260 -16.17 5.14 -2.58
N ALA A 261 -16.11 6.47 -2.55
CA ALA A 261 -17.25 7.31 -2.18
C ALA A 261 -18.30 7.40 -3.29
N GLY A 262 -17.95 7.08 -4.54
CA GLY A 262 -18.88 7.10 -5.65
C GLY A 262 -19.23 8.52 -6.14
N PRO A 263 -20.26 8.64 -7.01
CA PRO A 263 -20.61 9.93 -7.63
C PRO A 263 -20.94 11.03 -6.64
N GLY A 264 -21.60 10.71 -5.54
CA GLY A 264 -21.98 11.67 -4.50
C GLY A 264 -20.82 12.43 -3.86
N TYR A 265 -19.58 11.91 -3.95
CA TYR A 265 -18.39 12.62 -3.51
C TYR A 265 -18.24 13.97 -4.20
N PHE A 266 -18.55 14.05 -5.49
CA PHE A 266 -18.40 15.25 -6.29
C PHE A 266 -19.54 16.26 -6.06
N ASP A 267 -20.69 15.78 -5.56
CA ASP A 267 -21.88 16.59 -5.25
C ASP A 267 -21.96 16.97 -3.77
N GLY A 268 -20.98 16.57 -2.97
CA GLY A 268 -20.92 16.83 -1.52
C GLY A 268 -21.71 15.83 -0.66
N ASP A 269 -22.29 14.80 -1.27
CA ASP A 269 -22.97 13.70 -0.55
C ASP A 269 -22.00 12.53 -0.33
N PHE A 270 -21.29 12.54 0.79
CA PHE A 270 -20.31 11.51 1.15
C PHE A 270 -20.92 10.16 1.52
N TYR A 271 -22.21 10.08 1.70
CA TYR A 271 -22.90 8.87 2.19
C TYR A 271 -23.55 8.03 1.07
N SER A 272 -23.51 8.48 -0.16
CA SER A 272 -24.15 7.77 -1.27
C SER A 272 -23.40 6.49 -1.70
N GLY A 273 -22.13 6.33 -1.28
CA GLY A 273 -21.30 5.18 -1.62
C GLY A 273 -21.46 4.01 -0.64
N ASN A 274 -22.07 2.91 -1.07
CA ASN A 274 -22.21 1.70 -0.25
C ASN A 274 -20.87 1.12 0.24
N VAL A 275 -19.76 1.34 -0.50
CA VAL A 275 -18.43 0.78 -0.17
C VAL A 275 -17.88 1.40 1.11
N LEU A 276 -18.00 2.71 1.30
CA LEU A 276 -17.51 3.39 2.53
C LEU A 276 -18.19 2.87 3.78
N PHE A 277 -19.47 2.50 3.71
CA PHE A 277 -20.18 1.87 4.82
C PHE A 277 -19.52 0.55 5.23
N TYR A 278 -19.19 -0.33 4.27
CA TYR A 278 -18.51 -1.59 4.56
C TYR A 278 -17.10 -1.37 5.13
N ILE A 279 -16.37 -0.38 4.60
CA ILE A 279 -15.05 -0.02 5.14
C ILE A 279 -15.16 0.43 6.59
N ALA A 280 -16.10 1.32 6.90
CA ALA A 280 -16.33 1.80 8.26
C ALA A 280 -16.75 0.68 9.22
N LEU A 281 -17.64 -0.20 8.77
CA LEU A 281 -18.12 -1.33 9.57
C LEU A 281 -17.00 -2.32 9.89
N VAL A 282 -16.25 -2.74 8.89
CA VAL A 282 -15.13 -3.69 9.07
C VAL A 282 -14.02 -3.05 9.90
N GLY A 283 -13.67 -1.79 9.62
CA GLY A 283 -12.66 -1.06 10.39
C GLY A 283 -13.04 -0.89 11.86
N GLY A 284 -14.27 -0.44 12.13
CA GLY A 284 -14.78 -0.28 13.50
C GLY A 284 -14.86 -1.61 14.28
N PHE A 285 -15.32 -2.68 13.61
CA PHE A 285 -15.32 -4.03 14.19
C PHE A 285 -13.88 -4.49 14.49
N THR A 286 -12.98 -4.35 13.54
CA THR A 286 -11.58 -4.77 13.69
C THR A 286 -10.90 -4.02 14.82
N ALA A 287 -11.10 -2.71 14.91
CA ALA A 287 -10.53 -1.88 15.96
C ALA A 287 -10.91 -2.39 17.36
N PHE A 288 -12.20 -2.61 17.59
CA PHE A 288 -12.68 -3.14 18.87
C PHE A 288 -12.17 -4.56 19.12
N PHE A 289 -12.32 -5.45 18.13
CA PHE A 289 -11.93 -6.86 18.24
C PHE A 289 -10.42 -7.03 18.52
N ALA A 290 -9.57 -6.33 17.77
CA ALA A 290 -8.13 -6.43 17.98
C ALA A 290 -7.67 -5.83 19.31
N ALA A 291 -8.27 -4.72 19.74
CA ALA A 291 -7.98 -4.13 21.05
C ALA A 291 -8.27 -5.10 22.19
N THR A 292 -9.41 -5.81 22.17
CA THR A 292 -9.76 -6.81 23.20
C THR A 292 -8.76 -7.96 23.26
N ILE A 293 -8.25 -8.41 22.10
CA ILE A 293 -7.22 -9.48 22.04
C ILE A 293 -5.89 -8.97 22.60
N ALA A 294 -5.52 -7.70 22.33
CA ALA A 294 -4.27 -7.11 22.81
C ALA A 294 -4.14 -7.18 24.34
N PHE A 295 -5.23 -7.02 25.09
CA PHE A 295 -5.23 -7.09 26.55
C PHE A 295 -4.85 -8.47 27.11
N VAL A 296 -5.05 -9.54 26.37
CA VAL A 296 -4.82 -10.92 26.81
C VAL A 296 -3.42 -11.43 26.41
N GLN A 297 -2.70 -10.67 25.58
CA GLN A 297 -1.38 -11.09 25.10
C GLN A 297 -0.31 -10.92 26.19
N THR A 298 0.56 -11.92 26.33
CA THR A 298 1.70 -11.92 27.27
C THR A 298 3.01 -11.50 26.60
N ASP A 299 3.09 -11.55 25.27
CA ASP A 299 4.27 -11.15 24.50
C ASP A 299 4.10 -9.71 24.01
N ILE A 300 5.03 -8.83 24.39
CA ILE A 300 5.01 -7.41 24.03
C ILE A 300 4.97 -7.18 22.52
N LYS A 301 5.63 -8.02 21.71
CA LYS A 301 5.57 -7.93 20.26
C LYS A 301 4.17 -8.21 19.73
N LYS A 302 3.47 -9.21 20.30
CA LYS A 302 2.08 -9.54 19.94
C LYS A 302 1.11 -8.47 20.40
N VAL A 303 1.32 -7.86 21.57
CA VAL A 303 0.53 -6.68 22.02
C VAL A 303 0.62 -5.57 20.98
N LEU A 304 1.85 -5.22 20.54
CA LEU A 304 2.06 -4.20 19.51
C LEU A 304 1.45 -4.60 18.16
N ALA A 305 1.47 -5.88 17.78
CA ALA A 305 0.83 -6.36 16.56
C ALA A 305 -0.68 -6.14 16.59
N TYR A 306 -1.35 -6.54 17.68
CA TYR A 306 -2.79 -6.33 17.81
C TYR A 306 -3.17 -4.86 17.96
N SER A 307 -2.32 -4.05 18.57
CA SER A 307 -2.48 -2.59 18.59
C SER A 307 -2.38 -1.98 17.18
N THR A 308 -1.51 -2.53 16.33
CA THR A 308 -1.41 -2.10 14.92
C THR A 308 -2.65 -2.49 14.11
N ILE A 309 -3.23 -3.67 14.37
CA ILE A 309 -4.48 -4.11 13.72
C ILE A 309 -5.63 -3.20 14.11
N SER A 310 -5.70 -2.83 15.40
CA SER A 310 -6.70 -1.91 15.96
C SER A 310 -6.51 -0.47 15.47
#